data_2fa261a9fffe80b490478b32a0eff05b
#
_entry.id   2fa261a9fffe80b490478b32a0eff05b
#
_cell.length_a   1.000
_cell.length_b   1.000
_cell.length_c   1.000
_cell.angle_alpha   90.00
_cell.angle_beta   90.00
_cell.angle_gamma   90.00
#
_symmetry.space_group_name_H-M   'P 1'
#
loop_
_entity.id
_entity.type
_entity.pdbx_description
1 polymer ?
#
loop_
_entity_poly.entity_id
_entity_poly.type
_entity_poly.pdbx_seq_one_letter_code
_entity_poly.pdbx_strand_id
1 'polypeptide(L)'
;MRKIISFMHISLDGFVAGPKGEMNWIKVDEEIFDHVGKRISEGDTALYGRVTYQMMEGYWPTAGDAPTASTHDIEHSKWYKKVRKLVLSKTMKDAGLPNTTIISDNLSDSINEIKQARGGGSTEILLFGSPTATHSLIQLNLIDGYWLFVNPIILGRGIPLFTDINDKIKLQLLTTRPFTCGVTELNYTVDRQ
;
A
#
# COMPACT_ATOMS: atom_id res chain seq x y z
N MET A 1 -13.82 6.41 12.64
CA MET A 1 -13.66 5.25 11.74
C MET A 1 -12.33 5.40 11.02
N ARG A 2 -11.51 4.36 10.97
CA ARG A 2 -10.22 4.36 10.29
C ARG A 2 -10.40 4.39 8.76
N LYS A 3 -9.44 4.98 8.05
CA LYS A 3 -9.48 5.10 6.59
C LYS A 3 -8.51 4.11 5.94
N ILE A 4 -8.92 3.48 4.83
CA ILE A 4 -8.01 2.70 4.00
C ILE A 4 -7.45 3.59 2.91
N ILE A 5 -6.14 3.73 2.90
CA ILE A 5 -5.40 4.52 1.92
C ILE A 5 -4.57 3.56 1.04
N SER A 6 -4.85 3.56 -0.25
CA SER A 6 -4.06 2.79 -1.23
C SER A 6 -2.74 3.52 -1.49
N PHE A 7 -1.64 2.94 -1.01
CA PHE A 7 -0.27 3.43 -1.21
C PHE A 7 0.38 2.70 -2.38
N MET A 8 0.73 3.44 -3.45
CA MET A 8 1.17 2.83 -4.69
C MET A 8 2.14 3.71 -5.47
N HIS A 9 3.22 3.12 -6.00
CA HIS A 9 3.97 3.69 -7.11
C HIS A 9 3.29 3.34 -8.43
N ILE A 10 3.15 4.33 -9.31
CA ILE A 10 2.55 4.14 -10.63
C ILE A 10 3.39 4.80 -11.71
N SER A 11 3.29 4.30 -12.95
CA SER A 11 3.74 5.02 -14.14
C SER A 11 2.80 6.19 -14.45
N LEU A 12 3.23 7.11 -15.30
CA LEU A 12 2.40 8.26 -15.70
C LEU A 12 1.09 7.83 -16.39
N ASP A 13 1.10 6.70 -17.06
CA ASP A 13 -0.06 6.08 -17.72
C ASP A 13 -0.80 5.06 -16.82
N GLY A 14 -0.53 5.03 -15.51
CA GLY A 14 -1.37 4.37 -14.50
C GLY A 14 -1.11 2.89 -14.26
N PHE A 15 0.05 2.35 -14.67
CA PHE A 15 0.44 0.97 -14.37
C PHE A 15 1.25 0.88 -13.09
N VAL A 16 1.05 -0.18 -12.31
CA VAL A 16 1.79 -0.47 -11.05
C VAL A 16 2.96 -1.42 -11.27
N ALA A 17 2.95 -2.15 -12.38
CA ALA A 17 4.02 -3.06 -12.77
C ALA A 17 3.98 -3.29 -14.28
N GLY A 18 5.06 -3.76 -14.86
CA GLY A 18 5.10 -4.26 -16.23
C GLY A 18 4.24 -5.53 -16.42
N PRO A 19 4.12 -6.06 -17.67
CA PRO A 19 3.24 -7.20 -17.96
C PRO A 19 3.58 -8.49 -17.22
N LYS A 20 4.83 -8.66 -16.80
CA LYS A 20 5.31 -9.81 -16.01
C LYS A 20 5.54 -9.48 -14.53
N GLY A 21 5.04 -8.33 -14.07
CA GLY A 21 5.21 -7.87 -12.70
C GLY A 21 6.52 -7.09 -12.46
N GLU A 22 7.19 -6.63 -13.51
CA GLU A 22 8.44 -5.88 -13.39
C GLU A 22 8.20 -4.51 -12.73
N MET A 23 9.03 -4.17 -11.74
CA MET A 23 8.98 -2.92 -10.99
C MET A 23 10.33 -2.17 -10.96
N ASN A 24 11.30 -2.58 -11.80
CA ASN A 24 12.64 -1.99 -11.88
C ASN A 24 12.67 -0.56 -12.43
N TRP A 25 11.55 -0.04 -12.88
CA TRP A 25 11.34 1.32 -13.34
C TRP A 25 10.94 2.29 -12.21
N ILE A 26 10.55 1.77 -11.05
CA ILE A 26 10.18 2.58 -9.89
C ILE A 26 11.42 3.30 -9.38
N LYS A 27 11.33 4.63 -9.31
CA LYS A 27 12.36 5.47 -8.70
C LYS A 27 12.05 5.67 -7.24
N VAL A 28 13.00 5.32 -6.40
CA VAL A 28 13.02 5.64 -4.97
C VAL A 28 14.41 6.13 -4.61
N ASP A 29 14.47 7.15 -3.79
CA ASP A 29 15.69 7.74 -3.26
C ASP A 29 15.51 8.04 -1.77
N GLU A 30 16.55 8.57 -1.14
CA GLU A 30 16.54 8.89 0.28
C GLU A 30 15.45 9.92 0.63
N GLU A 31 15.19 10.92 -0.27
CA GLU A 31 14.15 11.92 -0.06
C GLU A 31 12.75 11.29 0.01
N ILE A 32 12.46 10.34 -0.89
CA ILE A 32 11.20 9.60 -0.90
C ILE A 32 11.10 8.70 0.33
N PHE A 33 12.16 7.97 0.67
CA PHE A 33 12.17 7.08 1.83
C PHE A 33 11.95 7.81 3.15
N ASP A 34 12.58 8.95 3.34
CA ASP A 34 12.39 9.79 4.53
C ASP A 34 10.96 10.31 4.65
N HIS A 35 10.40 10.76 3.51
CA HIS A 35 9.03 11.27 3.48
C HIS A 35 8.01 10.17 3.74
N VAL A 36 8.14 9.03 3.07
CA VAL A 36 7.26 7.87 3.21
C VAL A 36 7.39 7.25 4.60
N GLY A 37 8.63 7.11 5.09
CA GLY A 37 8.95 6.51 6.39
C GLY A 37 8.24 7.20 7.55
N LYS A 38 8.15 8.54 7.53
CA LYS A 38 7.42 9.31 8.56
C LYS A 38 5.96 8.90 8.67
N ARG A 39 5.21 8.85 7.55
CA ARG A 39 3.80 8.46 7.56
C ARG A 39 3.61 6.98 7.88
N ILE A 40 4.48 6.11 7.38
CA ILE A 40 4.43 4.68 7.65
C ILE A 40 4.67 4.39 9.14
N SER A 41 5.64 5.05 9.76
CA SER A 41 5.99 4.84 11.17
C SER A 41 4.86 5.19 12.16
N GLU A 42 3.95 6.08 11.76
CA GLU A 42 2.74 6.42 12.51
C GLU A 42 1.64 5.36 12.36
N GLY A 43 1.77 4.46 11.38
CA GLY A 43 0.81 3.39 11.10
C GLY A 43 0.95 2.20 12.03
N ASP A 44 -0.17 1.72 12.56
CA ASP A 44 -0.25 0.53 13.42
C ASP A 44 -0.78 -0.71 12.69
N THR A 45 -1.26 -0.54 11.47
CA THR A 45 -1.86 -1.62 10.66
C THR A 45 -1.51 -1.44 9.20
N ALA A 46 -0.93 -2.48 8.61
CA ALA A 46 -0.64 -2.58 7.19
C ALA A 46 -1.56 -3.60 6.53
N LEU A 47 -2.05 -3.30 5.34
CA LEU A 47 -2.92 -4.17 4.54
C LEU A 47 -2.19 -4.58 3.27
N TYR A 48 -2.30 -5.85 2.91
CA TYR A 48 -1.62 -6.46 1.75
C TYR A 48 -2.54 -7.42 1.01
N GLY A 49 -2.30 -7.62 -0.28
CA GLY A 49 -2.66 -8.87 -0.94
C GLY A 49 -1.55 -9.90 -0.76
N ARG A 50 -1.86 -11.17 -0.98
CA ARG A 50 -0.94 -12.29 -0.74
C ARG A 50 0.45 -12.13 -1.37
N VAL A 51 0.51 -11.78 -2.65
CA VAL A 51 1.80 -11.70 -3.37
C VAL A 51 2.68 -10.60 -2.80
N THR A 52 2.12 -9.41 -2.58
CA THR A 52 2.84 -8.29 -1.96
C THR A 52 3.28 -8.63 -0.54
N TYR A 53 2.40 -9.26 0.26
CA TYR A 53 2.78 -9.72 1.60
C TYR A 53 3.98 -10.66 1.57
N GLN A 54 3.95 -11.67 0.70
CA GLN A 54 5.07 -12.63 0.58
C GLN A 54 6.38 -11.96 0.17
N MET A 55 6.32 -10.98 -0.73
CA MET A 55 7.49 -10.18 -1.13
C MET A 55 8.02 -9.35 0.06
N MET A 56 7.15 -8.68 0.79
CA MET A 56 7.53 -7.87 1.96
C MET A 56 8.08 -8.73 3.10
N GLU A 57 7.46 -9.90 3.36
CA GLU A 57 7.90 -10.84 4.39
C GLU A 57 9.26 -11.49 4.05
N GLY A 58 9.57 -11.63 2.76
CA GLY A 58 10.87 -12.13 2.32
C GLY A 58 12.02 -11.14 2.44
N TYR A 59 11.74 -9.85 2.67
CA TYR A 59 12.76 -8.80 2.71
C TYR A 59 12.82 -8.06 4.05
N TRP A 60 11.71 -7.46 4.48
CA TRP A 60 11.71 -6.50 5.59
C TRP A 60 12.09 -7.08 6.96
N PRO A 61 11.75 -8.33 7.34
CA PRO A 61 12.15 -8.86 8.64
C PRO A 61 13.66 -8.83 8.91
N THR A 62 14.48 -8.93 7.88
CA THR A 62 15.95 -9.00 7.98
C THR A 62 16.69 -7.84 7.30
N ALA A 63 15.99 -6.96 6.59
CA ALA A 63 16.61 -5.85 5.84
C ALA A 63 17.47 -4.94 6.74
N GLY A 64 17.02 -4.65 7.95
CA GLY A 64 17.76 -3.83 8.89
C GLY A 64 18.96 -4.50 9.56
N ASP A 65 19.14 -5.81 9.37
CA ASP A 65 20.23 -6.58 9.97
C ASP A 65 21.44 -6.70 9.03
N ALA A 66 21.33 -6.23 7.77
CA ALA A 66 22.41 -6.26 6.79
C ALA A 66 23.52 -5.25 7.15
N PRO A 67 24.81 -5.58 6.94
CA PRO A 67 25.93 -4.67 7.21
C PRO A 67 25.87 -3.37 6.40
N THR A 68 25.15 -3.36 5.28
CA THR A 68 24.95 -2.23 4.37
C THR A 68 23.57 -1.59 4.51
N ALA A 69 22.81 -1.96 5.56
CA ALA A 69 21.47 -1.43 5.79
C ALA A 69 21.50 0.08 5.95
N SER A 70 20.67 0.77 5.18
CA SER A 70 20.43 2.19 5.33
C SER A 70 19.63 2.49 6.61
N THR A 71 19.57 3.75 7.01
CA THR A 71 18.69 4.19 8.13
C THR A 71 17.24 3.79 7.86
N HIS A 72 16.79 3.97 6.63
CA HIS A 72 15.45 3.54 6.21
C HIS A 72 15.24 2.03 6.40
N ASP A 73 16.18 1.18 5.96
CA ASP A 73 16.06 -0.28 6.12
C ASP A 73 15.93 -0.67 7.58
N ILE A 74 16.73 -0.05 8.46
CA ILE A 74 16.71 -0.32 9.90
C ILE A 74 15.36 0.10 10.52
N GLU A 75 14.89 1.30 10.22
CA GLU A 75 13.66 1.84 10.80
C GLU A 75 12.42 1.11 10.27
N HIS A 76 12.36 0.88 8.95
CA HIS A 76 11.25 0.15 8.35
C HIS A 76 11.19 -1.31 8.80
N SER A 77 12.35 -1.99 8.92
CA SER A 77 12.44 -3.36 9.46
C SER A 77 11.89 -3.42 10.90
N LYS A 78 12.25 -2.46 11.76
CA LYS A 78 11.74 -2.37 13.14
C LYS A 78 10.22 -2.18 13.17
N TRP A 79 9.70 -1.28 12.33
CA TRP A 79 8.26 -1.06 12.19
C TRP A 79 7.57 -2.32 11.66
N TYR A 80 8.10 -2.94 10.60
CA TYR A 80 7.53 -4.12 9.95
C TYR A 80 7.39 -5.32 10.91
N LYS A 81 8.38 -5.52 11.79
CA LYS A 81 8.36 -6.57 12.82
C LYS A 81 7.21 -6.38 13.84
N LYS A 82 6.75 -5.15 14.06
CA LYS A 82 5.76 -4.80 15.10
C LYS A 82 4.36 -4.55 14.56
N VAL A 83 4.25 -4.04 13.33
CA VAL A 83 2.98 -3.64 12.72
C VAL A 83 2.03 -4.83 12.61
N ARG A 84 0.73 -4.59 12.88
CA ARG A 84 -0.31 -5.56 12.56
C ARG A 84 -0.46 -5.68 11.04
N LYS A 85 -0.40 -6.90 10.52
CA LYS A 85 -0.52 -7.19 9.10
C LYS A 85 -1.86 -7.85 8.81
N LEU A 86 -2.59 -7.30 7.86
CA LEU A 86 -3.82 -7.87 7.32
C LEU A 86 -3.53 -8.33 5.89
N VAL A 87 -3.86 -9.57 5.58
CA VAL A 87 -3.56 -10.14 4.25
C VAL A 87 -4.85 -10.64 3.59
N LEU A 88 -5.20 -10.02 2.47
CA LEU A 88 -6.34 -10.47 1.67
C LEU A 88 -5.92 -11.67 0.81
N SER A 89 -6.44 -12.86 1.15
CA SER A 89 -6.12 -14.07 0.41
C SER A 89 -7.13 -15.18 0.65
N LYS A 90 -7.63 -15.77 -0.43
CA LYS A 90 -8.46 -17.00 -0.39
C LYS A 90 -7.63 -18.29 -0.35
N THR A 91 -6.33 -18.21 -0.62
CA THR A 91 -5.48 -19.40 -0.80
C THR A 91 -4.38 -19.53 0.26
N MET A 92 -4.05 -18.45 0.94
CA MET A 92 -3.07 -18.45 2.02
C MET A 92 -3.70 -19.03 3.28
N LYS A 93 -3.02 -19.96 3.92
CA LYS A 93 -3.44 -20.51 5.22
C LYS A 93 -2.77 -19.73 6.33
N ASP A 94 -3.51 -19.48 7.40
CA ASP A 94 -2.93 -18.99 8.65
C ASP A 94 -2.03 -20.08 9.23
N ALA A 95 -0.73 -19.78 9.30
CA ALA A 95 0.28 -20.68 9.84
C ALA A 95 0.87 -20.16 11.16
N GLY A 96 0.12 -19.35 11.91
CA GLY A 96 0.60 -18.71 13.13
C GLY A 96 1.64 -17.61 12.87
N LEU A 97 1.51 -16.91 11.76
CA LEU A 97 2.43 -15.84 11.36
C LEU A 97 2.38 -14.67 12.36
N PRO A 98 3.53 -14.15 12.81
CA PRO A 98 3.57 -13.09 13.79
C PRO A 98 2.80 -11.84 13.33
N ASN A 99 1.93 -11.33 14.20
CA ASN A 99 1.12 -10.12 13.98
C ASN A 99 0.32 -10.11 12.65
N THR A 100 0.01 -11.29 12.09
CA THR A 100 -0.63 -11.41 10.79
C THR A 100 -2.02 -12.03 10.93
N THR A 101 -3.00 -11.43 10.25
CA THR A 101 -4.38 -11.94 10.15
C THR A 101 -4.72 -12.13 8.67
N ILE A 102 -5.13 -13.33 8.28
CA ILE A 102 -5.58 -13.62 6.92
C ILE A 102 -7.09 -13.35 6.83
N ILE A 103 -7.50 -12.60 5.81
CA ILE A 103 -8.91 -12.34 5.49
C ILE A 103 -9.21 -13.08 4.19
N SER A 104 -9.94 -14.19 4.29
CA SER A 104 -10.26 -15.07 3.16
C SER A 104 -11.68 -14.86 2.63
N ASP A 105 -12.62 -14.55 3.52
CA ASP A 105 -14.04 -14.49 3.24
C ASP A 105 -14.67 -13.23 3.86
N ASN A 106 -15.91 -12.93 3.46
CA ASN A 106 -16.69 -11.81 3.99
C ASN A 106 -15.89 -10.49 4.03
N LEU A 107 -15.16 -10.22 2.94
CA LEU A 107 -14.20 -9.10 2.87
C LEU A 107 -14.83 -7.77 3.30
N SER A 108 -16.07 -7.50 2.88
CA SER A 108 -16.76 -6.24 3.22
C SER A 108 -16.94 -6.09 4.72
N ASP A 109 -17.49 -7.13 5.38
CA ASP A 109 -17.79 -7.08 6.81
C ASP A 109 -16.51 -7.03 7.63
N SER A 110 -15.54 -7.90 7.30
CA SER A 110 -14.23 -7.93 7.97
C SER A 110 -13.52 -6.59 7.91
N ILE A 111 -13.51 -5.95 6.75
CA ILE A 111 -12.87 -4.64 6.58
C ILE A 111 -13.63 -3.55 7.34
N ASN A 112 -14.97 -3.56 7.31
CA ASN A 112 -15.78 -2.59 8.06
C ASN A 112 -15.59 -2.73 9.58
N GLU A 113 -15.53 -3.95 10.11
CA GLU A 113 -15.20 -4.20 11.52
C GLU A 113 -13.82 -3.64 11.89
N ILE A 114 -12.79 -3.88 11.04
CA ILE A 114 -11.44 -3.37 11.24
C ILE A 114 -11.41 -1.83 11.20
N LYS A 115 -12.17 -1.21 10.29
CA LYS A 115 -12.29 0.26 10.21
C LYS A 115 -12.97 0.85 11.45
N GLN A 116 -13.88 0.12 12.09
CA GLN A 116 -14.60 0.55 13.29
C GLN A 116 -13.86 0.24 14.60
N ALA A 117 -12.95 -0.73 14.56
CA ALA A 117 -12.21 -1.14 15.75
C ALA A 117 -11.47 0.04 16.37
N ARG A 118 -11.72 0.27 17.66
CA ARG A 118 -10.96 1.22 18.48
C ARG A 118 -9.69 0.50 18.93
N GLY A 119 -8.54 0.88 18.41
CA GLY A 119 -7.25 0.30 18.77
C GLY A 119 -6.13 1.00 18.02
N GLY A 120 -4.99 1.20 18.68
CA GLY A 120 -3.87 1.92 18.10
C GLY A 120 -4.10 3.42 17.96
N GLY A 121 -3.07 4.18 17.81
CA GLY A 121 -3.16 5.64 17.63
C GLY A 121 -3.47 6.08 16.21
N SER A 122 -3.35 5.18 15.22
CA SER A 122 -3.47 5.53 13.82
C SER A 122 -4.92 5.59 13.32
N THR A 123 -5.24 6.63 12.59
CA THR A 123 -6.52 6.78 11.88
C THR A 123 -6.52 6.16 10.49
N GLU A 124 -5.36 5.69 10.02
CA GLU A 124 -5.18 5.14 8.69
C GLU A 124 -4.76 3.66 8.72
N ILE A 125 -5.16 2.95 7.69
CA ILE A 125 -4.70 1.61 7.33
C ILE A 125 -4.10 1.74 5.94
N LEU A 126 -2.79 1.55 5.83
CA LEU A 126 -2.12 1.65 4.54
C LEU A 126 -2.21 0.31 3.79
N LEU A 127 -2.79 0.35 2.61
CA LEU A 127 -2.78 -0.76 1.67
C LEU A 127 -1.53 -0.64 0.80
N PHE A 128 -0.55 -1.49 1.06
CA PHE A 128 0.73 -1.50 0.34
C PHE A 128 0.64 -2.29 -0.95
N GLY A 129 0.88 -1.62 -2.07
CA GLY A 129 0.90 -2.26 -3.36
C GLY A 129 -0.37 -3.06 -3.64
N SER A 130 -0.21 -4.23 -4.25
CA SER A 130 -1.26 -5.23 -4.44
C SER A 130 -2.45 -4.74 -5.28
N PRO A 131 -2.27 -4.61 -6.61
CA PRO A 131 -3.35 -4.15 -7.49
C PRO A 131 -4.63 -4.98 -7.33
N THR A 132 -4.53 -6.30 -7.23
CA THR A 132 -5.69 -7.19 -7.05
C THR A 132 -6.48 -6.88 -5.76
N ALA A 133 -5.78 -6.62 -4.65
CA ALA A 133 -6.45 -6.24 -3.40
C ALA A 133 -7.11 -4.87 -3.53
N THR A 134 -6.43 -3.91 -4.17
CA THR A 134 -6.97 -2.58 -4.46
C THR A 134 -8.24 -2.67 -5.30
N HIS A 135 -8.23 -3.45 -6.39
CA HIS A 135 -9.42 -3.66 -7.25
C HIS A 135 -10.59 -4.23 -6.45
N SER A 136 -10.34 -5.27 -5.63
CA SER A 136 -11.41 -5.86 -4.81
C SER A 136 -12.01 -4.87 -3.83
N LEU A 137 -11.19 -4.00 -3.21
CA LEU A 137 -11.67 -2.99 -2.28
C LEU A 137 -12.35 -1.81 -2.98
N ILE A 138 -11.93 -1.44 -4.19
CA ILE A 138 -12.61 -0.44 -5.02
C ILE A 138 -14.04 -0.91 -5.34
N GLN A 139 -14.19 -2.16 -5.83
CA GLN A 139 -15.50 -2.73 -6.17
C GLN A 139 -16.46 -2.77 -4.98
N LEU A 140 -15.95 -2.90 -3.76
CA LEU A 140 -16.72 -2.87 -2.52
C LEU A 140 -16.87 -1.46 -1.92
N ASN A 141 -16.36 -0.42 -2.60
CA ASN A 141 -16.37 0.96 -2.11
C ASN A 141 -15.70 1.14 -0.73
N LEU A 142 -14.62 0.41 -0.47
CA LEU A 142 -13.93 0.37 0.82
C LEU A 142 -12.66 1.22 0.87
N ILE A 143 -12.13 1.68 -0.28
CA ILE A 143 -11.00 2.62 -0.34
C ILE A 143 -11.48 4.03 0.03
N ASP A 144 -10.78 4.68 0.95
CA ASP A 144 -11.09 6.04 1.40
C ASP A 144 -10.16 7.10 0.81
N GLY A 145 -9.01 6.68 0.27
CA GLY A 145 -8.07 7.59 -0.37
C GLY A 145 -6.97 6.87 -1.12
N TYR A 146 -6.21 7.66 -1.87
CA TYR A 146 -5.08 7.20 -2.67
C TYR A 146 -3.86 8.05 -2.37
N TRP A 147 -2.77 7.40 -2.04
CA TRP A 147 -1.45 7.99 -1.85
C TRP A 147 -0.53 7.44 -2.94
N LEU A 148 -0.41 8.18 -4.03
CA LEU A 148 0.21 7.75 -5.26
C LEU A 148 1.55 8.44 -5.50
N PHE A 149 2.52 7.69 -5.95
CA PHE A 149 3.83 8.18 -6.39
C PHE A 149 3.94 7.95 -7.89
N VAL A 150 3.67 9.01 -8.66
CA VAL A 150 3.69 9.00 -10.12
C VAL A 150 5.13 9.10 -10.60
N ASN A 151 5.64 8.04 -11.19
CA ASN A 151 6.98 7.97 -11.74
C ASN A 151 7.02 8.60 -13.15
N PRO A 152 8.11 9.29 -13.53
CA PRO A 152 8.27 9.94 -14.82
C PRO A 152 8.58 8.94 -15.93
N ILE A 153 7.64 8.01 -16.19
CA ILE A 153 7.74 6.95 -17.20
C ILE A 153 6.37 6.61 -17.76
N ILE A 154 6.32 6.24 -19.02
CA ILE A 154 5.17 5.65 -19.70
C ILE A 154 5.53 4.21 -20.01
N LEU A 155 4.73 3.24 -19.56
CA LEU A 155 4.95 1.82 -19.81
C LEU A 155 4.23 1.30 -21.05
N GLY A 156 3.11 1.92 -21.41
CA GLY A 156 2.28 1.53 -22.55
C GLY A 156 1.47 0.25 -22.35
N ARG A 157 1.94 -0.65 -21.49
CA ARG A 157 1.27 -1.90 -21.09
C ARG A 157 1.81 -2.40 -19.75
N GLY A 158 0.96 -3.09 -19.00
CA GLY A 158 1.33 -3.60 -17.66
C GLY A 158 0.11 -3.98 -16.85
N ILE A 159 0.30 -4.06 -15.55
CA ILE A 159 -0.76 -4.27 -14.57
C ILE A 159 -1.31 -2.90 -14.18
N PRO A 160 -2.54 -2.54 -14.54
CA PRO A 160 -3.10 -1.23 -14.25
C PRO A 160 -3.47 -1.09 -12.77
N LEU A 161 -3.36 0.13 -12.23
CA LEU A 161 -3.91 0.44 -10.90
C LEU A 161 -5.44 0.45 -10.92
N PHE A 162 -6.01 1.03 -11.97
CA PHE A 162 -7.45 1.17 -12.11
C PHE A 162 -7.96 0.32 -13.28
N THR A 163 -8.86 -0.63 -12.99
CA THR A 163 -9.53 -1.49 -13.98
C THR A 163 -10.94 -1.83 -13.48
N ASP A 164 -11.81 -2.16 -14.40
CA ASP A 164 -13.18 -2.64 -14.13
C ASP A 164 -13.98 -1.70 -13.20
N ILE A 165 -13.80 -0.40 -13.37
CA ILE A 165 -14.52 0.63 -12.63
C ILE A 165 -15.80 0.95 -13.40
N ASN A 166 -16.94 0.52 -12.87
CA ASN A 166 -18.24 0.71 -13.52
C ASN A 166 -18.74 2.17 -13.42
N ASP A 167 -18.52 2.79 -12.26
CA ASP A 167 -18.94 4.16 -11.98
C ASP A 167 -17.73 5.03 -11.65
N LYS A 168 -17.79 6.31 -12.09
CA LYS A 168 -16.74 7.28 -11.76
C LYS A 168 -16.61 7.49 -10.25
N ILE A 169 -15.38 7.45 -9.77
CA ILE A 169 -15.02 7.77 -8.39
C ILE A 169 -14.49 9.20 -8.33
N LYS A 170 -15.21 10.08 -7.65
CA LYS A 170 -14.75 11.45 -7.44
C LYS A 170 -13.66 11.49 -6.38
N LEU A 171 -12.63 12.29 -6.62
CA LEU A 171 -11.50 12.44 -5.72
C LEU A 171 -11.30 13.93 -5.40
N GLN A 172 -10.94 14.23 -4.16
CA GLN A 172 -10.49 15.54 -3.73
C GLN A 172 -8.98 15.47 -3.43
N LEU A 173 -8.21 16.34 -4.08
CA LEU A 173 -6.78 16.47 -3.81
C LEU A 173 -6.56 17.05 -2.40
N LEU A 174 -5.77 16.36 -1.60
CA LEU A 174 -5.34 16.81 -0.27
C LEU A 174 -3.98 17.50 -0.35
N THR A 175 -2.99 16.81 -0.92
CA THR A 175 -1.63 17.33 -1.07
C THR A 175 -1.00 16.80 -2.36
N THR A 176 0.00 17.53 -2.85
CA THR A 176 0.91 17.09 -3.92
C THR A 176 2.32 17.53 -3.57
N ARG A 177 3.32 16.70 -3.94
CA ARG A 177 4.73 17.01 -3.73
C ARG A 177 5.58 16.48 -4.89
N PRO A 178 6.34 17.32 -5.59
CA PRO A 178 7.39 16.86 -6.49
C PRO A 178 8.64 16.47 -5.70
N PHE A 179 9.34 15.42 -6.15
CA PHE A 179 10.64 14.99 -5.64
C PHE A 179 11.74 15.28 -6.66
N THR A 180 12.97 15.43 -6.18
CA THR A 180 14.14 15.77 -7.01
C THR A 180 14.41 14.72 -8.09
N CYS A 181 14.10 13.45 -7.86
CA CYS A 181 14.21 12.37 -8.85
C CYS A 181 13.15 12.41 -9.97
N GLY A 182 12.21 13.37 -9.92
CA GLY A 182 11.14 13.55 -10.90
C GLY A 182 9.84 12.79 -10.58
N VAL A 183 9.79 12.03 -9.49
CA VAL A 183 8.54 11.44 -8.99
C VAL A 183 7.65 12.55 -8.43
N THR A 184 6.34 12.42 -8.60
CA THR A 184 5.35 13.33 -8.00
C THR A 184 4.39 12.55 -7.11
N GLU A 185 4.31 12.95 -5.84
CA GLU A 185 3.28 12.47 -4.91
C GLU A 185 1.95 13.13 -5.19
N LEU A 186 0.89 12.33 -5.20
CA LEU A 186 -0.51 12.76 -5.21
C LEU A 186 -1.24 12.08 -4.06
N ASN A 187 -1.84 12.86 -3.18
CA ASN A 187 -2.60 12.34 -2.06
C ASN A 187 -4.07 12.80 -2.19
N TYR A 188 -4.96 11.84 -2.39
CA TYR A 188 -6.37 12.09 -2.59
C TYR A 188 -7.23 11.43 -1.52
N THR A 189 -8.35 12.06 -1.15
CA THR A 189 -9.48 11.39 -0.49
C THR A 189 -10.58 11.10 -1.49
N VAL A 190 -11.30 10.00 -1.27
CA VAL A 190 -12.52 9.70 -2.05
C VAL A 190 -13.64 10.63 -1.60
N ASP A 191 -14.25 11.33 -2.56
CA ASP A 191 -15.42 12.17 -2.35
C ASP A 191 -16.67 11.31 -2.53
N ARG A 192 -17.39 11.08 -1.42
CA ARG A 192 -18.61 10.28 -1.37
C ARG A 192 -19.88 11.12 -1.30
N GLN A 193 -19.77 12.42 -1.67
CA GLN A 193 -20.93 13.31 -1.74
C GLN A 193 -21.68 13.19 -3.06
#